data_250525da7c09123a451ede336506ca00
#
_entry.id   250525da7c09123a451ede336506ca00
#
_cell.length_a   1.000
_cell.length_b   1.000
_cell.length_c   1.000
_cell.angle_alpha   90.00
_cell.angle_beta   90.00
_cell.angle_gamma   90.00
#
_symmetry.space_group_name_H-M   'P 1'
#
loop_
_entity.id
_entity.type
_entity.pdbx_description
1 polymer ?
#
loop_
_entity_poly.entity_id
_entity_poly.type
_entity_poly.pdbx_seq_one_letter_code
_entity_poly.pdbx_strand_id
1 'polypeptide(L)'
;MTAADVDAVVLAGGRSSRLGGSPKALLQLDGSTLLRRTLEAVRGSRRIAVVGPDELLAEVDAFRRSAVGGAPRLLLTRENPPFSGPAAGIAAGIHALAADDDGGAPRRAPYTLLFACDMPLLAGLPELLLRGAARAPEAKLWIPVDADGKRQQLACCADSAALAAAVQQAGGAPGLAGQPVRRLLAGLPAVELQLERAGLHTSDVDTWQDADRFGIAPPAP
;
A
#
# COMPACT_ATOMS: atom_id res chain seq x y z
N MET A 1 10.64 -2.18 16.79
CA MET A 1 10.77 -1.42 15.53
C MET A 1 10.15 -0.06 15.73
N THR A 2 10.81 0.99 15.31
CA THR A 2 10.38 2.39 15.43
C THR A 2 9.83 2.90 14.10
N ALA A 3 9.16 4.05 14.09
CA ALA A 3 8.69 4.72 12.86
C ALA A 3 9.84 4.97 11.85
N ALA A 4 11.08 5.15 12.33
CA ALA A 4 12.27 5.34 11.50
C ALA A 4 12.68 4.09 10.69
N ASP A 5 12.13 2.92 11.02
CA ASP A 5 12.50 1.64 10.41
C ASP A 5 11.60 1.25 9.23
N VAL A 6 10.55 2.04 8.94
CA VAL A 6 9.50 1.65 8.00
C VAL A 6 9.15 2.79 7.06
N ASP A 7 9.14 2.53 5.76
CA ASP A 7 8.48 3.32 4.74
C ASP A 7 7.20 2.58 4.26
N ALA A 8 6.28 3.28 3.60
CA ALA A 8 5.09 2.65 3.03
C ALA A 8 4.84 3.08 1.58
N VAL A 9 4.31 2.17 0.78
CA VAL A 9 3.73 2.44 -0.54
C VAL A 9 2.26 2.10 -0.48
N VAL A 10 1.40 3.08 -0.75
CA VAL A 10 -0.05 2.94 -0.77
C VAL A 10 -0.54 3.09 -2.20
N LEU A 11 -1.05 2.01 -2.78
CA LEU A 11 -1.65 2.04 -4.11
C LEU A 11 -3.09 2.55 -4.01
N ALA A 12 -3.31 3.74 -4.55
CA ALA A 12 -4.60 4.43 -4.54
C ALA A 12 -5.09 4.75 -5.96
N GLY A 13 -4.42 4.18 -6.96
CA GLY A 13 -4.79 4.27 -8.38
C GLY A 13 -5.64 3.11 -8.85
N GLY A 14 -6.27 3.28 -10.01
CA GLY A 14 -7.06 2.25 -10.67
C GLY A 14 -8.14 2.87 -11.54
N ARG A 15 -8.65 2.11 -12.51
CA ARG A 15 -9.70 2.61 -13.45
C ARG A 15 -11.08 2.69 -12.81
N SER A 16 -11.32 1.99 -11.69
CA SER A 16 -12.62 1.91 -10.98
C SER A 16 -13.83 1.73 -11.91
N SER A 17 -13.64 1.06 -13.05
CA SER A 17 -14.66 0.95 -14.12
C SER A 17 -15.95 0.28 -13.65
N ARG A 18 -15.86 -0.65 -12.70
CA ARG A 18 -17.01 -1.35 -12.12
C ARG A 18 -17.76 -0.51 -11.06
N LEU A 19 -17.19 0.61 -10.66
CA LEU A 19 -17.75 1.57 -9.70
C LEU A 19 -18.14 2.89 -10.40
N GLY A 20 -18.46 2.84 -11.71
CA GLY A 20 -18.88 4.01 -12.47
C GLY A 20 -17.79 5.07 -12.66
N GLY A 21 -16.50 4.69 -12.53
CA GLY A 21 -15.37 5.60 -12.66
C GLY A 21 -15.03 6.38 -11.38
N SER A 22 -15.81 6.26 -10.33
CA SER A 22 -15.50 6.89 -9.04
C SER A 22 -14.19 6.35 -8.47
N PRO A 23 -13.22 7.22 -8.08
CA PRO A 23 -11.97 6.75 -7.49
C PRO A 23 -12.25 5.96 -6.22
N LYS A 24 -11.94 4.65 -6.20
CA LYS A 24 -12.12 3.78 -5.03
C LYS A 24 -11.53 4.38 -3.76
N ALA A 25 -10.39 5.02 -3.88
CA ALA A 25 -9.67 5.66 -2.78
C ALA A 25 -10.51 6.71 -2.03
N LEU A 26 -11.47 7.34 -2.71
CA LEU A 26 -12.35 8.38 -2.15
C LEU A 26 -13.71 7.85 -1.69
N LEU A 27 -14.01 6.57 -1.86
CA LEU A 27 -15.20 5.96 -1.29
C LEU A 27 -15.16 6.06 0.24
N GLN A 28 -16.32 6.31 0.86
CA GLN A 28 -16.41 6.55 2.30
C GLN A 28 -16.99 5.35 3.05
N LEU A 29 -16.34 4.99 4.13
CA LEU A 29 -16.82 4.05 5.14
C LEU A 29 -16.78 4.75 6.50
N ASP A 30 -17.94 4.84 7.19
CA ASP A 30 -18.07 5.51 8.50
C ASP A 30 -17.51 6.95 8.50
N GLY A 31 -17.79 7.72 7.44
CA GLY A 31 -17.35 9.12 7.33
C GLY A 31 -15.85 9.33 7.03
N SER A 32 -15.11 8.26 6.72
CA SER A 32 -13.69 8.31 6.37
C SER A 32 -13.46 7.68 5.00
N THR A 33 -12.62 8.30 4.14
CA THR A 33 -12.27 7.71 2.85
C THR A 33 -11.43 6.44 3.02
N LEU A 34 -11.50 5.52 2.06
CA LEU A 34 -10.66 4.32 2.07
C LEU A 34 -9.17 4.67 2.08
N LEU A 35 -8.77 5.72 1.33
CA LEU A 35 -7.40 6.23 1.37
C LEU A 35 -7.02 6.70 2.77
N ARG A 36 -7.87 7.49 3.42
CA ARG A 36 -7.60 7.98 4.78
C ARG A 36 -7.45 6.84 5.77
N ARG A 37 -8.32 5.84 5.71
CA ARG A 37 -8.21 4.63 6.56
C ARG A 37 -6.88 3.90 6.35
N THR A 38 -6.44 3.77 5.10
CA THR A 38 -5.14 3.17 4.80
C THR A 38 -3.97 4.02 5.31
N LEU A 39 -4.03 5.33 5.12
CA LEU A 39 -3.01 6.26 5.64
C LEU A 39 -2.93 6.23 7.17
N GLU A 40 -4.07 6.13 7.86
CA GLU A 40 -4.11 5.97 9.33
C GLU A 40 -3.50 4.62 9.76
N ALA A 41 -3.75 3.54 9.03
CA ALA A 41 -3.15 2.24 9.34
C ALA A 41 -1.61 2.26 9.23
N VAL A 42 -1.06 2.98 8.24
CA VAL A 42 0.39 3.08 8.04
C VAL A 42 1.01 4.36 8.59
N ARG A 43 0.29 5.13 9.41
CA ARG A 43 0.75 6.43 9.93
C ARG A 43 2.05 6.37 10.73
N GLY A 44 2.38 5.21 11.28
CA GLY A 44 3.63 4.93 11.97
C GLY A 44 4.84 4.79 11.04
N SER A 45 4.68 4.96 9.74
CA SER A 45 5.80 4.96 8.79
C SER A 45 6.52 6.31 8.79
N ARG A 46 7.79 6.30 8.47
CA ARG A 46 8.61 7.52 8.30
C ARG A 46 8.14 8.33 7.09
N ARG A 47 7.97 7.64 5.97
CA ARG A 47 7.50 8.21 4.70
C ARG A 47 6.44 7.30 4.08
N ILE A 48 5.48 7.90 3.40
CA ILE A 48 4.43 7.19 2.68
C ILE A 48 4.37 7.73 1.25
N ALA A 49 4.63 6.87 0.28
CA ALA A 49 4.37 7.17 -1.13
C ALA A 49 2.94 6.71 -1.48
N VAL A 50 2.07 7.66 -1.71
CA VAL A 50 0.74 7.44 -2.26
C VAL A 50 0.84 7.41 -3.77
N VAL A 51 0.49 6.29 -4.38
CA VAL A 51 0.54 6.11 -5.84
C VAL A 51 -0.87 6.18 -6.40
N GLY A 52 -1.18 7.26 -7.07
CA GLY A 52 -2.52 7.49 -7.60
C GLY A 52 -2.62 8.82 -8.38
N PRO A 53 -3.81 9.16 -8.84
CA PRO A 53 -4.04 10.36 -9.62
C PRO A 53 -4.01 11.63 -8.76
N ASP A 54 -3.82 12.80 -9.41
CA ASP A 54 -3.70 14.11 -8.76
C ASP A 54 -4.96 14.52 -7.97
N GLU A 55 -6.12 13.97 -8.32
CA GLU A 55 -7.39 14.18 -7.60
C GLU A 55 -7.31 13.77 -6.12
N LEU A 56 -6.34 12.92 -5.75
CA LEU A 56 -6.11 12.51 -4.36
C LEU A 56 -5.36 13.57 -3.53
N LEU A 57 -4.83 14.64 -4.16
CA LEU A 57 -4.02 15.65 -3.47
C LEU A 57 -4.76 16.29 -2.30
N ALA A 58 -6.04 16.59 -2.48
CA ALA A 58 -6.86 17.20 -1.43
C ALA A 58 -6.96 16.31 -0.18
N GLU A 59 -7.14 15.00 -0.36
CA GLU A 59 -7.22 14.03 0.75
C GLU A 59 -5.86 13.84 1.42
N VAL A 60 -4.77 13.74 0.64
CA VAL A 60 -3.40 13.66 1.14
C VAL A 60 -3.05 14.89 1.99
N ASP A 61 -3.40 16.09 1.53
CA ASP A 61 -3.18 17.33 2.27
C ASP A 61 -4.07 17.46 3.51
N ALA A 62 -5.31 16.97 3.44
CA ALA A 62 -6.18 16.89 4.60
C ALA A 62 -5.59 15.97 5.68
N PHE A 63 -5.04 14.83 5.27
CA PHE A 63 -4.34 13.92 6.21
C PHE A 63 -3.11 14.57 6.83
N ARG A 64 -2.26 15.26 6.04
CA ARG A 64 -1.09 16.00 6.56
C ARG A 64 -1.48 16.99 7.65
N ARG A 65 -2.56 17.76 7.43
CA ARG A 65 -3.05 18.77 8.39
C ARG A 65 -3.63 18.16 9.66
N SER A 66 -4.18 16.97 9.60
CA SER A 66 -4.83 16.30 10.75
C SER A 66 -3.85 15.57 11.67
N ALA A 67 -2.62 15.33 11.22
CA ALA A 67 -1.65 14.59 11.98
C ALA A 67 -0.99 15.47 13.06
N VAL A 68 -1.49 15.37 14.29
CA VAL A 68 -0.91 15.99 15.47
C VAL A 68 0.26 15.13 15.97
N GLY A 69 1.42 15.74 16.23
CA GLY A 69 2.54 15.04 16.89
C GLY A 69 3.57 14.39 15.96
N GLY A 70 3.64 14.80 14.69
CA GLY A 70 4.61 14.29 13.72
C GLY A 70 3.94 13.40 12.66
N ALA A 71 3.48 14.02 11.59
CA ALA A 71 2.97 13.28 10.43
C ALA A 71 4.11 12.57 9.69
N PRO A 72 3.87 11.37 9.13
CA PRO A 72 4.78 10.81 8.14
C PRO A 72 4.93 11.78 6.97
N ARG A 73 6.11 11.81 6.35
CA ARG A 73 6.27 12.57 5.09
C ARG A 73 5.51 11.86 3.98
N LEU A 74 4.53 12.55 3.40
CA LEU A 74 3.68 12.03 2.32
C LEU A 74 4.19 12.51 0.96
N LEU A 75 4.30 11.58 0.03
CA LEU A 75 4.66 11.81 -1.36
C LEU A 75 3.48 11.35 -2.23
N LEU A 76 2.94 12.20 -3.06
CA LEU A 76 1.97 11.79 -4.09
C LEU A 76 2.73 11.58 -5.39
N THR A 77 2.56 10.42 -6.00
CA THR A 77 3.20 10.04 -7.25
C THR A 77 2.26 9.19 -8.11
N ARG A 78 2.63 8.92 -9.34
CA ARG A 78 1.87 8.09 -10.26
C ARG A 78 2.80 7.28 -11.16
N GLU A 79 2.38 6.08 -11.53
CA GLU A 79 3.08 5.31 -12.56
C GLU A 79 2.93 5.98 -13.95
N ASN A 80 3.97 5.87 -14.78
CA ASN A 80 3.97 6.38 -16.14
C ASN A 80 4.33 5.23 -17.13
N PRO A 81 3.47 4.92 -18.11
CA PRO A 81 2.16 5.56 -18.34
C PRO A 81 1.13 5.21 -17.25
N PRO A 82 0.08 6.06 -17.07
CA PRO A 82 -0.99 5.79 -16.14
C PRO A 82 -1.69 4.46 -16.42
N PHE A 83 -2.18 3.81 -15.35
CA PHE A 83 -2.86 2.50 -15.43
C PHE A 83 -1.98 1.34 -15.92
N SER A 84 -0.68 1.42 -15.69
CA SER A 84 0.29 0.35 -15.96
C SER A 84 0.18 -0.83 -14.98
N GLY A 85 -0.73 -0.76 -14.03
CA GLY A 85 -1.02 -1.84 -13.09
C GLY A 85 -0.25 -1.76 -11.78
N PRO A 86 -0.62 -2.62 -10.81
CA PRO A 86 -0.15 -2.48 -9.43
C PRO A 86 1.36 -2.71 -9.27
N ALA A 87 1.98 -3.59 -10.06
CA ALA A 87 3.43 -3.80 -9.99
C ALA A 87 4.22 -2.56 -10.44
N ALA A 88 3.76 -1.88 -11.50
CA ALA A 88 4.34 -0.61 -11.94
C ALA A 88 4.09 0.51 -10.92
N GLY A 89 2.91 0.51 -10.28
CA GLY A 89 2.60 1.42 -9.17
C GLY A 89 3.55 1.24 -7.98
N ILE A 90 3.85 0.00 -7.57
CA ILE A 90 4.86 -0.27 -6.53
C ILE A 90 6.21 0.31 -6.94
N ALA A 91 6.65 0.09 -8.18
CA ALA A 91 7.92 0.62 -8.67
C ALA A 91 7.96 2.16 -8.65
N ALA A 92 6.86 2.83 -9.03
CA ALA A 92 6.75 4.28 -8.96
C ALA A 92 6.85 4.79 -7.50
N GLY A 93 6.18 4.12 -6.55
CA GLY A 93 6.27 4.44 -5.13
C GLY A 93 7.68 4.26 -4.57
N ILE A 94 8.36 3.15 -4.89
CA ILE A 94 9.75 2.90 -4.48
C ILE A 94 10.70 3.95 -5.08
N HIS A 95 10.48 4.35 -6.33
CA HIS A 95 11.27 5.41 -6.97
C HIS A 95 11.06 6.76 -6.27
N ALA A 96 9.82 7.12 -5.96
CA ALA A 96 9.51 8.36 -5.24
C ALA A 96 10.17 8.39 -3.86
N LEU A 97 10.12 7.29 -3.09
CA LEU A 97 10.80 7.17 -1.80
C LEU A 97 12.32 7.27 -1.92
N ALA A 98 12.91 6.77 -3.03
CA ALA A 98 14.35 6.84 -3.26
C ALA A 98 14.82 8.25 -3.71
N ALA A 99 13.96 8.96 -4.45
CA ALA A 99 14.25 10.31 -4.95
C ALA A 99 13.96 11.41 -3.91
N ASP A 100 13.25 11.07 -2.84
CA ASP A 100 12.90 12.01 -1.79
C ASP A 100 14.11 12.32 -0.92
N ASP A 101 14.76 13.45 -1.21
CA ASP A 101 15.90 13.97 -0.46
C ASP A 101 15.40 14.94 0.62
N ASP A 102 15.65 14.59 1.88
CA ASP A 102 15.35 15.43 3.04
C ASP A 102 16.57 16.24 3.53
N GLY A 103 17.57 16.42 2.64
CA GLY A 103 18.80 17.19 2.92
C GLY A 103 19.92 16.37 3.57
N GLY A 104 19.73 15.05 3.69
CA GLY A 104 20.73 14.05 4.08
C GLY A 104 20.91 12.98 3.01
N ALA A 105 21.87 12.08 3.15
CA ALA A 105 21.95 10.92 2.28
C ALA A 105 20.63 10.13 2.36
N PRO A 106 19.98 9.78 1.23
CA PRO A 106 18.69 9.12 1.22
C PRO A 106 18.79 7.77 1.92
N ARG A 107 18.43 7.74 3.20
CA ARG A 107 18.49 6.55 4.01
C ARG A 107 17.21 5.76 3.82
N ARG A 108 17.27 4.71 3.03
CA ARG A 108 16.15 3.77 2.87
C ARG A 108 15.81 3.17 4.24
N ALA A 109 14.53 3.14 4.60
CA ALA A 109 14.10 2.39 5.78
C ALA A 109 14.38 0.89 5.56
N PRO A 110 14.66 0.10 6.60
CA PRO A 110 14.87 -1.35 6.48
C PRO A 110 13.69 -2.07 5.85
N TYR A 111 12.46 -1.62 6.14
CA TYR A 111 11.23 -2.27 5.70
C TYR A 111 10.33 -1.33 4.91
N THR A 112 9.61 -1.90 3.94
CA THR A 112 8.57 -1.22 3.17
C THR A 112 7.26 -1.98 3.30
N LEU A 113 6.22 -1.30 3.80
CA LEU A 113 4.85 -1.77 3.78
C LEU A 113 4.24 -1.51 2.40
N LEU A 114 3.55 -2.49 1.83
CA LEU A 114 2.82 -2.40 0.57
C LEU A 114 1.34 -2.59 0.84
N PHE A 115 0.52 -1.58 0.58
CA PHE A 115 -0.92 -1.64 0.75
C PHE A 115 -1.67 -1.11 -0.46
N ALA A 116 -2.82 -1.74 -0.77
CA ALA A 116 -3.83 -1.13 -1.63
C ALA A 116 -4.88 -0.44 -0.76
N CYS A 117 -5.43 0.67 -1.25
CA CYS A 117 -6.41 1.45 -0.49
C CYS A 117 -7.84 0.89 -0.56
N ASP A 118 -8.09 -0.19 -1.30
CA ASP A 118 -9.40 -0.80 -1.46
C ASP A 118 -9.73 -1.87 -0.40
N MET A 119 -8.86 -2.04 0.59
CA MET A 119 -9.08 -2.90 1.75
C MET A 119 -9.53 -2.07 2.95
N PRO A 120 -10.82 -2.11 3.35
CA PRO A 120 -11.35 -1.17 4.35
C PRO A 120 -10.94 -1.48 5.79
N LEU A 121 -10.48 -2.70 6.09
CA LEU A 121 -10.26 -3.19 7.46
C LEU A 121 -8.79 -3.55 7.74
N LEU A 122 -7.88 -2.58 7.63
CA LEU A 122 -6.43 -2.76 7.79
C LEU A 122 -5.91 -2.62 9.24
N ALA A 123 -6.78 -2.30 10.20
CA ALA A 123 -6.35 -2.05 11.59
C ALA A 123 -5.61 -3.25 12.18
N GLY A 124 -4.42 -3.01 12.75
CA GLY A 124 -3.55 -4.02 13.35
C GLY A 124 -2.74 -4.87 12.37
N LEU A 125 -3.00 -4.78 11.04
CA LEU A 125 -2.28 -5.55 10.04
C LEU A 125 -0.82 -5.07 9.88
N PRO A 126 -0.50 -3.78 9.82
CA PRO A 126 0.89 -3.31 9.79
C PRO A 126 1.69 -3.82 10.99
N GLU A 127 1.14 -3.80 12.18
CA GLU A 127 1.81 -4.29 13.40
C GLU A 127 2.04 -5.81 13.35
N LEU A 128 1.10 -6.57 12.79
CA LEU A 128 1.26 -8.01 12.59
C LEU A 128 2.45 -8.29 11.65
N LEU A 129 2.51 -7.58 10.52
CA LEU A 129 3.57 -7.71 9.53
C LEU A 129 4.95 -7.38 10.13
N LEU A 130 5.04 -6.27 10.87
CA LEU A 130 6.28 -5.83 11.50
C LEU A 130 6.73 -6.77 12.63
N ARG A 131 5.78 -7.36 13.37
CA ARG A 131 6.11 -8.44 14.32
C ARG A 131 6.62 -9.69 13.60
N GLY A 132 6.04 -10.03 12.44
CA GLY A 132 6.53 -11.11 11.59
C GLY A 132 7.97 -10.86 11.14
N ALA A 133 8.27 -9.64 10.70
CA ALA A 133 9.61 -9.23 10.29
C ALA A 133 10.63 -9.31 11.43
N ALA A 134 10.24 -8.93 12.63
CA ALA A 134 11.10 -9.03 13.81
C ALA A 134 11.38 -10.48 14.24
N ARG A 135 10.45 -11.43 13.98
CA ARG A 135 10.59 -12.84 14.35
C ARG A 135 11.38 -13.66 13.33
N ALA A 136 11.37 -13.25 12.07
CA ALA A 136 12.06 -13.94 10.97
C ALA A 136 12.84 -12.93 10.10
N PRO A 137 13.91 -12.32 10.64
CA PRO A 137 14.64 -11.23 9.96
C PRO A 137 15.44 -11.70 8.74
N GLU A 138 15.65 -13.00 8.57
CA GLU A 138 16.29 -13.61 7.41
C GLU A 138 15.40 -13.61 6.16
N ALA A 139 14.08 -13.55 6.33
CA ALA A 139 13.14 -13.45 5.23
C ALA A 139 13.23 -12.06 4.55
N LYS A 140 12.65 -11.97 3.35
CA LYS A 140 12.61 -10.73 2.56
C LYS A 140 11.20 -10.27 2.25
N LEU A 141 10.21 -11.07 2.60
CA LEU A 141 8.79 -10.80 2.43
C LEU A 141 8.00 -11.43 3.57
N TRP A 142 7.14 -10.66 4.20
CA TRP A 142 6.17 -11.11 5.20
C TRP A 142 4.78 -10.84 4.65
N ILE A 143 4.06 -11.91 4.34
CA ILE A 143 2.83 -11.83 3.57
C ILE A 143 1.68 -12.52 4.30
N PRO A 144 0.55 -11.84 4.52
CA PRO A 144 -0.62 -12.48 5.11
C PRO A 144 -1.22 -13.51 4.16
N VAL A 145 -1.73 -14.57 4.77
CA VAL A 145 -2.49 -15.62 4.08
C VAL A 145 -3.85 -15.70 4.73
N ASP A 146 -4.91 -15.68 3.91
CA ASP A 146 -6.28 -15.83 4.38
C ASP A 146 -6.62 -17.30 4.70
N ALA A 147 -7.85 -17.53 5.17
CA ALA A 147 -8.31 -18.86 5.55
C ALA A 147 -8.33 -19.87 4.38
N ASP A 148 -8.39 -19.38 3.14
CA ASP A 148 -8.37 -20.20 1.92
C ASP A 148 -6.95 -20.44 1.40
N GLY A 149 -5.92 -19.97 2.12
CA GLY A 149 -4.52 -20.11 1.73
C GLY A 149 -4.06 -19.11 0.66
N LYS A 150 -4.85 -18.07 0.36
CA LYS A 150 -4.50 -17.05 -0.63
C LYS A 150 -3.60 -15.99 -0.02
N ARG A 151 -2.43 -15.76 -0.64
CA ARG A 151 -1.49 -14.69 -0.26
C ARG A 151 -2.03 -13.31 -0.61
N GLN A 152 -1.99 -12.40 0.35
CA GLN A 152 -2.46 -11.02 0.22
C GLN A 152 -1.31 -10.09 -0.18
N GLN A 153 -1.03 -10.03 -1.48
CA GLN A 153 0.16 -9.40 -2.05
C GLN A 153 0.20 -7.87 -1.92
N LEU A 154 -0.97 -7.25 -1.79
CA LEU A 154 -1.12 -5.80 -1.60
C LEU A 154 -1.51 -5.45 -0.16
N ALA A 155 -1.07 -6.29 0.78
CA ALA A 155 -1.15 -6.07 2.22
C ALA A 155 0.06 -6.72 2.90
N CYS A 156 1.28 -6.45 2.46
CA CYS A 156 2.49 -7.14 2.92
C CYS A 156 3.60 -6.19 3.36
N CYS A 157 4.62 -6.75 3.98
CA CYS A 157 5.87 -6.09 4.34
C CYS A 157 7.03 -6.72 3.58
N ALA A 158 7.93 -5.93 3.05
CA ALA A 158 9.14 -6.39 2.38
C ALA A 158 10.40 -5.75 2.96
N ASP A 159 11.53 -6.46 2.89
CA ASP A 159 12.86 -5.88 3.03
C ASP A 159 13.04 -4.85 1.91
N SER A 160 13.32 -3.60 2.28
CA SER A 160 13.33 -2.50 1.32
C SER A 160 14.45 -2.61 0.28
N ALA A 161 15.59 -3.19 0.65
CA ALA A 161 16.69 -3.38 -0.27
C ALA A 161 16.37 -4.49 -1.28
N ALA A 162 15.83 -5.61 -0.81
CA ALA A 162 15.43 -6.72 -1.67
C ALA A 162 14.29 -6.32 -2.64
N LEU A 163 13.29 -5.58 -2.15
CA LEU A 163 12.21 -5.08 -2.99
C LEU A 163 12.73 -4.12 -4.08
N ALA A 164 13.60 -3.17 -3.70
CA ALA A 164 14.18 -2.25 -4.68
C ALA A 164 15.06 -2.97 -5.72
N ALA A 165 15.82 -3.98 -5.31
CA ALA A 165 16.59 -4.81 -6.23
C ALA A 165 15.67 -5.58 -7.19
N ALA A 166 14.56 -6.15 -6.71
CA ALA A 166 13.57 -6.82 -7.54
C ALA A 166 12.93 -5.87 -8.57
N VAL A 167 12.59 -4.64 -8.17
CA VAL A 167 12.07 -3.59 -9.07
C VAL A 167 13.11 -3.25 -10.14
N GLN A 168 14.38 -3.07 -9.76
CA GLN A 168 15.47 -2.75 -10.69
C GLN A 168 15.72 -3.90 -11.68
N GLN A 169 15.79 -5.15 -11.21
CA GLN A 169 15.97 -6.33 -12.04
C GLN A 169 14.84 -6.53 -13.05
N ALA A 170 13.62 -6.14 -12.68
CA ALA A 170 12.47 -6.17 -13.59
C ALA A 170 12.45 -5.02 -14.62
N GLY A 171 13.43 -4.10 -14.61
CA GLY A 171 13.48 -2.95 -15.50
C GLY A 171 12.66 -1.75 -15.03
N GLY A 172 12.40 -1.64 -13.71
CA GLY A 172 11.64 -0.54 -13.11
C GLY A 172 10.16 -0.55 -13.49
N ALA A 173 9.50 0.61 -13.41
CA ALA A 173 8.09 0.74 -13.75
C ALA A 173 7.77 0.34 -15.21
N PRO A 174 8.58 0.67 -16.22
CA PRO A 174 8.33 0.22 -17.60
C PRO A 174 8.35 -1.30 -17.75
N GLY A 175 9.31 -1.98 -17.14
CA GLY A 175 9.42 -3.45 -17.20
C GLY A 175 8.32 -4.17 -16.40
N LEU A 176 7.70 -3.49 -15.46
CA LEU A 176 6.61 -4.01 -14.63
C LEU A 176 5.22 -3.62 -15.15
N ALA A 177 5.12 -2.86 -16.24
CA ALA A 177 3.83 -2.48 -16.84
C ALA A 177 3.03 -3.73 -17.25
N GLY A 178 1.79 -3.82 -16.78
CA GLY A 178 0.90 -4.96 -17.02
C GLY A 178 1.29 -6.25 -16.29
N GLN A 179 2.36 -6.24 -15.50
CA GLN A 179 2.79 -7.43 -14.77
C GLN A 179 2.00 -7.60 -13.46
N PRO A 180 1.67 -8.84 -13.08
CA PRO A 180 1.03 -9.10 -11.80
C PRO A 180 2.05 -8.92 -10.65
N VAL A 181 1.60 -8.43 -9.50
CA VAL A 181 2.44 -8.23 -8.30
C VAL A 181 3.15 -9.50 -7.86
N ARG A 182 2.49 -10.66 -7.98
CA ARG A 182 3.11 -11.96 -7.65
C ARG A 182 4.43 -12.20 -8.39
N ARG A 183 4.59 -11.67 -9.62
CA ARG A 183 5.83 -11.80 -10.40
C ARG A 183 6.94 -10.95 -9.80
N LEU A 184 6.64 -9.73 -9.37
CA LEU A 184 7.60 -8.87 -8.69
C LEU A 184 8.10 -9.50 -7.39
N LEU A 185 7.20 -10.10 -6.62
CA LEU A 185 7.50 -10.65 -5.29
C LEU A 185 8.03 -12.09 -5.31
N ALA A 186 7.95 -12.82 -6.44
CA ALA A 186 8.23 -14.26 -6.52
C ALA A 186 9.66 -14.65 -6.13
N GLY A 187 10.64 -13.75 -6.34
CA GLY A 187 12.05 -14.00 -5.99
C GLY A 187 12.42 -13.69 -4.53
N LEU A 188 11.47 -13.18 -3.73
CA LEU A 188 11.74 -12.82 -2.33
C LEU A 188 11.44 -13.99 -1.41
N PRO A 189 12.41 -14.46 -0.59
CA PRO A 189 12.16 -15.46 0.46
C PRO A 189 11.04 -14.96 1.38
N ALA A 190 9.92 -15.69 1.43
CA ALA A 190 8.70 -15.24 2.08
C ALA A 190 8.39 -16.06 3.34
N VAL A 191 7.89 -15.36 4.37
CA VAL A 191 7.22 -15.96 5.53
C VAL A 191 5.72 -15.62 5.43
N GLU A 192 4.90 -16.67 5.49
CA GLU A 192 3.45 -16.55 5.51
C GLU A 192 2.95 -16.33 6.93
N LEU A 193 2.09 -15.33 7.09
CA LEU A 193 1.48 -14.98 8.37
C LEU A 193 -0.01 -15.31 8.30
N GLN A 194 -0.44 -16.29 9.06
CA GLN A 194 -1.84 -16.68 9.11
C GLN A 194 -2.68 -15.58 9.77
N LEU A 195 -3.79 -15.20 9.13
CA LEU A 195 -4.76 -14.28 9.70
C LEU A 195 -5.73 -15.08 10.58
N GLU A 196 -5.72 -14.81 11.89
CA GLU A 196 -6.55 -15.53 12.87
C GLU A 196 -8.06 -15.29 12.67
N ARG A 197 -8.44 -14.21 11.96
CA ARG A 197 -9.83 -13.91 11.60
C ARG A 197 -10.02 -14.02 10.10
N ALA A 198 -10.87 -14.97 9.70
CA ALA A 198 -11.22 -15.19 8.32
C ALA A 198 -11.63 -13.89 7.60
N GLY A 199 -10.89 -13.55 6.55
CA GLY A 199 -11.37 -12.77 5.42
C GLY A 199 -11.60 -11.26 5.58
N LEU A 200 -11.77 -10.71 6.78
CA LEU A 200 -12.19 -9.32 6.93
C LEU A 200 -11.07 -8.29 6.63
N HIS A 201 -9.83 -8.59 7.02
CA HIS A 201 -8.72 -7.62 6.90
C HIS A 201 -8.18 -7.43 5.48
N THR A 202 -8.48 -8.35 4.57
CA THR A 202 -7.93 -8.38 3.20
C THR A 202 -9.00 -8.49 2.12
N SER A 203 -10.27 -8.26 2.47
CA SER A 203 -11.36 -8.20 1.49
C SER A 203 -11.32 -6.88 0.75
N ASP A 204 -11.26 -6.95 -0.56
CA ASP A 204 -11.17 -5.80 -1.47
C ASP A 204 -12.58 -5.30 -1.82
N VAL A 205 -12.71 -4.01 -2.07
CA VAL A 205 -13.92 -3.39 -2.61
C VAL A 205 -13.76 -3.25 -4.13
N ASP A 206 -14.16 -4.25 -4.89
CA ASP A 206 -14.04 -4.25 -6.36
C ASP A 206 -15.33 -3.89 -7.09
N THR A 207 -16.47 -4.13 -6.46
CA THR A 207 -17.81 -3.90 -7.00
C THR A 207 -18.69 -3.16 -5.99
N TRP A 208 -19.83 -2.62 -6.45
CA TRP A 208 -20.82 -2.04 -5.53
C TRP A 208 -21.41 -3.10 -4.57
N GLN A 209 -21.45 -4.37 -4.97
CA GLN A 209 -21.85 -5.45 -4.07
C GLN A 209 -20.82 -5.66 -2.94
N ASP A 210 -19.54 -5.53 -3.23
CA ASP A 210 -18.49 -5.58 -2.19
C ASP A 210 -18.59 -4.35 -1.28
N ALA A 211 -18.80 -3.15 -1.87
CA ALA A 211 -19.00 -1.91 -1.14
C ALA A 211 -20.16 -2.00 -0.15
N ASP A 212 -21.30 -2.55 -0.57
CA ASP A 212 -22.49 -2.73 0.25
C ASP A 212 -22.24 -3.63 1.48
N ARG A 213 -21.44 -4.68 1.34
CA ARG A 213 -21.04 -5.55 2.47
C ARG A 213 -20.32 -4.80 3.59
N PHE A 214 -19.68 -3.70 3.27
CA PHE A 214 -18.99 -2.82 4.22
C PHE A 214 -19.81 -1.59 4.59
N GLY A 215 -21.03 -1.41 4.05
CA GLY A 215 -21.85 -0.22 4.28
C GLY A 215 -21.33 1.03 3.53
N ILE A 216 -20.55 0.84 2.45
CA ILE A 216 -20.05 1.91 1.59
C ILE A 216 -21.14 2.26 0.58
N ALA A 217 -21.73 3.44 0.72
CA ALA A 217 -22.73 3.93 -0.23
C ALA A 217 -22.06 4.53 -1.49
N PRO A 218 -22.74 4.46 -2.66
CA PRO A 218 -22.33 5.24 -3.82
C PRO A 218 -22.35 6.74 -3.49
N PRO A 219 -21.51 7.57 -4.15
CA PRO A 219 -21.59 9.02 -4.00
C PRO A 219 -23.01 9.50 -4.37
N ALA A 220 -23.50 10.48 -3.63
CA ALA A 220 -24.78 11.13 -3.98
C ALA A 220 -24.71 11.70 -5.40
N PRO A 221 -25.78 11.63 -6.19
CA PRO A 221 -25.85 12.11 -7.56
C PRO A 221 -25.62 13.61 -7.68
#